data_8450f2192154fd3713accf6d1273a65a
#
_entry.id   8450f2192154fd3713accf6d1273a65a
#
_cell.length_a   1.000
_cell.length_b   1.000
_cell.length_c   1.000
_cell.angle_alpha   90.00
_cell.angle_beta   90.00
_cell.angle_gamma   90.00
#
_symmetry.space_group_name_H-M   'P 1'
#
loop_
_entity.id
_entity.type
_entity.pdbx_description
1 polymer ?
#
loop_
_entity_poly.entity_id
_entity_poly.type
_entity_poly.pdbx_seq_one_letter_code
_entity_poly.pdbx_strand_id
1 'polypeptide(L)' 'MEFRLTADFVELDNLLKAAKLVESGGEARQAIQSGAVRINGEVESRVRRKLRAGDSIEFGQQRIEIVA' A
#
# COMPACT_ATOMS: atom_id res chain seq x y z
N MET A 1 -8.66 1.09 8.39
CA MET A 1 -7.43 1.71 8.92
C MET A 1 -7.08 2.91 8.07
N GLU A 2 -6.62 3.97 8.70
CA GLU A 2 -6.16 5.16 7.99
C GLU A 2 -4.66 5.30 8.12
N PHE A 3 -4.03 5.78 7.06
CA PHE A 3 -2.61 6.11 7.07
C PHE A 3 -2.46 7.60 6.74
N ARG A 4 -1.90 8.36 7.69
CA ARG A 4 -1.70 9.79 7.51
C ARG A 4 -0.38 10.04 6.80
N LEU A 5 -0.43 10.81 5.72
CA LEU A 5 0.79 11.19 5.00
C LEU A 5 1.58 12.22 5.81
N THR A 6 2.91 12.05 5.79
CA THR A 6 3.84 13.03 6.34
C THR A 6 4.61 13.74 5.22
N ALA A 7 4.28 13.41 3.97
CA ALA A 7 4.88 13.99 2.78
C ALA A 7 3.81 14.03 1.69
N ASP A 8 4.18 14.38 0.47
CA ASP A 8 3.22 14.47 -0.63
C ASP A 8 2.69 13.12 -1.07
N PHE A 9 3.45 12.06 -0.85
CA PHE A 9 3.07 10.71 -1.23
C PHE A 9 3.81 9.69 -0.37
N VAL A 10 3.37 8.44 -0.45
CA VAL A 10 4.09 7.29 0.10
C VAL A 10 4.14 6.22 -0.97
N GLU A 11 5.26 5.50 -1.06
CA GLU A 11 5.37 4.39 -2.00
C GLU A 11 4.67 3.16 -1.45
N LEU A 12 4.08 2.35 -2.34
CA LEU A 12 3.24 1.22 -1.94
C LEU A 12 3.97 0.22 -1.02
N ASP A 13 5.21 -0.16 -1.37
CA ASP A 13 5.98 -1.08 -0.53
C ASP A 13 6.22 -0.50 0.86
N ASN A 14 6.53 0.78 0.94
CA ASN A 14 6.74 1.45 2.22
C ASN A 14 5.46 1.53 3.03
N LEU A 15 4.32 1.75 2.37
CA LEU A 15 3.04 1.77 3.06
C LEU A 15 2.75 0.43 3.73
N LEU A 16 2.95 -0.67 3.01
CA LEU A 16 2.68 -1.99 3.57
C LEU A 16 3.53 -2.28 4.78
N LYS A 17 4.80 -1.85 4.77
CA LYS A 17 5.68 -2.00 5.93
C LYS A 17 5.25 -1.08 7.08
N ALA A 18 4.96 0.17 6.78
CA ALA A 18 4.59 1.15 7.80
C ALA A 18 3.28 0.76 8.49
N ALA A 19 2.35 0.18 7.75
CA ALA A 19 1.07 -0.28 8.30
C ALA A 19 1.19 -1.65 8.99
N LYS A 20 2.39 -2.24 8.98
CA LYS A 20 2.68 -3.53 9.60
C LYS A 20 1.88 -4.69 9.00
N LEU A 21 1.55 -4.56 7.73
CA LEU A 21 0.88 -5.64 7.00
C LEU A 21 1.90 -6.65 6.47
N VAL A 22 3.16 -6.23 6.34
CA VAL A 22 4.28 -7.09 6.00
C VAL A 22 5.46 -6.70 6.89
N GLU A 23 6.44 -7.60 7.01
CA GLU A 23 7.56 -7.39 7.90
C GLU A 23 8.80 -6.82 7.20
N SER A 24 8.89 -6.96 5.89
CA SER A 24 10.08 -6.54 5.15
C SER A 24 9.73 -6.04 3.77
N GLY A 25 10.69 -5.36 3.13
CA GLY A 25 10.54 -4.92 1.75
C GLY A 25 10.40 -6.07 0.78
N GLY A 26 11.10 -7.19 1.04
CA GLY A 26 10.98 -8.38 0.18
C GLY A 26 9.58 -8.98 0.25
N GLU A 27 9.01 -9.03 1.45
CA GLU A 27 7.64 -9.52 1.62
C GLU A 27 6.63 -8.60 0.93
N ALA A 28 6.82 -7.29 1.05
CA ALA A 28 5.97 -6.33 0.36
C ALA A 28 6.04 -6.53 -1.15
N ARG A 29 7.25 -6.69 -1.69
CA ARG A 29 7.42 -6.90 -3.12
C ARG A 29 6.71 -8.16 -3.60
N GLN A 30 6.84 -9.26 -2.86
CA GLN A 30 6.16 -10.49 -3.21
C GLN A 30 4.64 -10.33 -3.23
N ALA A 31 4.10 -9.68 -2.21
CA ALA A 31 2.66 -9.44 -2.13
C ALA A 31 2.16 -8.63 -3.33
N ILE A 32 2.87 -7.55 -3.66
CA ILE A 32 2.48 -6.68 -4.76
C ILE A 32 2.57 -7.42 -6.10
N GLN A 33 3.68 -8.11 -6.34
CA GLN A 33 3.91 -8.79 -7.62
C GLN A 33 3.02 -10.01 -7.80
N SER A 34 2.53 -10.60 -6.73
CA SER A 34 1.62 -11.74 -6.81
C SER A 34 0.19 -11.35 -7.12
N GLY A 35 -0.12 -10.06 -7.16
CA GLY A 35 -1.48 -9.60 -7.41
C GLY A 35 -2.35 -9.53 -6.17
N ALA A 36 -1.76 -9.61 -4.99
CA ALA A 36 -2.51 -9.61 -3.73
C ALA A 36 -2.93 -8.21 -3.28
N VAL A 37 -2.43 -7.16 -3.95
CA VAL A 37 -2.67 -5.77 -3.53
C VAL A 37 -3.51 -5.06 -4.57
N ARG A 38 -4.56 -4.37 -4.11
CA ARG A 38 -5.41 -3.55 -4.97
C ARG A 38 -5.33 -2.10 -4.52
N ILE A 39 -5.35 -1.19 -5.49
CA ILE A 39 -5.42 0.24 -5.24
C ILE A 39 -6.66 0.77 -5.94
N ASN A 40 -7.56 1.38 -5.15
CA ASN A 40 -8.82 1.91 -5.66
C ASN A 40 -9.60 0.84 -6.44
N GLY A 41 -9.54 -0.41 -5.96
CA GLY A 41 -10.28 -1.53 -6.53
C GLY A 41 -9.58 -2.27 -7.65
N GLU A 42 -8.39 -1.84 -8.07
CA GLU A 42 -7.65 -2.46 -9.17
C GLU A 42 -6.34 -3.06 -8.68
N VAL A 43 -6.01 -4.25 -9.20
CA VAL A 43 -4.75 -4.91 -8.86
C VAL A 43 -3.58 -4.04 -9.31
N GLU A 44 -2.62 -3.85 -8.41
CA GLU A 44 -1.42 -3.09 -8.69
C GLU A 44 -0.19 -3.98 -8.58
N SER A 45 0.65 -3.98 -9.61
CA SER A 45 1.89 -4.77 -9.62
C SER A 45 3.15 -3.93 -9.50
N ARG A 46 3.04 -2.61 -9.52
CA ARG A 46 4.20 -1.73 -9.37
C ARG A 46 4.55 -1.58 -7.89
N VAL A 47 5.74 -2.03 -7.52
CA VAL A 47 6.17 -2.07 -6.12
C VAL A 47 6.27 -0.67 -5.51
N ARG A 48 6.71 0.29 -6.30
CA ARG A 48 6.92 1.66 -5.82
C ARG A 48 5.84 2.63 -6.32
N ARG A 49 4.63 2.12 -6.53
CA ARG A 49 3.51 2.99 -6.89
C ARG A 49 3.37 4.10 -5.85
N LYS A 50 3.31 5.35 -6.30
CA LYS A 50 3.10 6.50 -5.41
C LYS A 50 1.64 6.61 -5.04
N LEU A 51 1.37 6.68 -3.74
CA LEU A 51 0.03 6.77 -3.18
C LEU A 51 -0.14 8.14 -2.55
N ARG A 52 -1.30 8.75 -2.79
CA ARG A 52 -1.59 10.09 -2.31
C ARG A 52 -2.87 10.07 -1.49
N ALA A 53 -3.15 11.19 -0.82
CA ALA A 53 -4.41 11.33 -0.07
C ALA A 53 -5.60 11.04 -0.99
N GLY A 54 -6.53 10.25 -0.49
CA GLY A 54 -7.70 9.81 -1.25
C GLY A 54 -7.56 8.43 -1.86
N ASP A 55 -6.34 7.88 -1.92
CA ASP A 55 -6.16 6.50 -2.41
C ASP A 55 -6.55 5.49 -1.33
N SER A 56 -7.06 4.34 -1.79
CA SER A 56 -7.48 3.25 -0.92
C SER A 56 -6.74 1.99 -1.34
N ILE A 57 -6.13 1.31 -0.38
CA ILE A 57 -5.34 0.10 -0.63
C ILE A 57 -6.00 -1.08 0.05
N GLU A 58 -6.10 -2.19 -0.67
CA GLU A 58 -6.61 -3.44 -0.12
C GLU A 58 -5.54 -4.52 -0.21
N PHE A 59 -5.33 -5.22 0.89
CA PHE A 59 -4.40 -6.34 0.96
C PHE A 59 -5.01 -7.41 1.85
N GLY A 60 -5.41 -8.52 1.23
CA GLY A 60 -6.17 -9.54 1.95
C GLY A 60 -7.50 -8.98 2.43
N GLN A 61 -7.75 -9.09 3.72
CA GLN A 61 -8.94 -8.50 4.34
C GLN A 61 -8.69 -7.13 4.95
N GLN A 62 -7.49 -6.61 4.76
CA GLN A 62 -7.12 -5.30 5.30
C GLN A 62 -7.40 -4.21 4.27
N ARG A 63 -7.82 -3.08 4.75
CA ARG A 63 -8.05 -1.91 3.91
C ARG A 63 -7.45 -0.69 4.57
N ILE A 64 -6.68 0.08 3.78
CA ILE A 64 -6.02 1.28 4.26
C ILE A 64 -6.47 2.45 3.42
N GLU A 65 -6.89 3.53 4.08
CA GLU A 65 -7.23 4.79 3.40
C GLU A 65 -6.13 5.78 3.66
N ILE A 66 -5.62 6.39 2.60
CA ILE A 66 -4.58 7.41 2.71
C ILE A 66 -5.24 8.75 2.98
N VAL A 67 -4.80 9.40 4.05
CA VAL A 67 -5.32 10.71 4.45
C VAL A 67 -4.18 11.72 4.56
N ALA A 68 -4.53 12.99 4.40
CA ALA A 68 -3.55 14.08 4.48
C ALA A 68 -3.11 14.36 5.93
#